data_387621278ff2f2849c4ca975ece1600f
#
_entry.id   387621278ff2f2849c4ca975ece1600f
#
_cell.length_a   1.000
_cell.length_b   1.000
_cell.length_c   1.000
_cell.angle_alpha   90.00
_cell.angle_beta   90.00
_cell.angle_gamma   90.00
#
_symmetry.space_group_name_H-M   'P 1'
#
loop_
_entity.id
_entity.type
_entity.pdbx_description
1 polymer ?
#
loop_
_entity_poly.entity_id
_entity_poly.type
_entity_poly.pdbx_seq_one_letter_code
_entity_poly.pdbx_strand_id
1 'polypeptide(L)'
;MSYAPVLAAAFVLWPIMGMLGGQGYAPLLGLAALPALALARPKWPPALYAIPAILFVIWVVIGEAWSPVSTGLISGSLMEGNFGVKASSVRIFLTAAFALLAVGGAMRIADGRAQVSTRVMLGAFAAQGLILAITTIFAGPLLTAIYGTDPVDVASGVQNLGRNANAFALILPVLIAYLSVRPQFFWKPVVALLVVTSLLFFTRLDNQSAVIGLVFMMAAMGLIRALPVHGFRALFTAIGAYIAAAPMVIGTGLRLLEAYNIHLPASFQSRAWAWHIVIGKIAERPVTGHGISASKTWEDTYADHPDWLARLPDFWAAYKVVPGHPHNMALQIWAETGMIGAILVGFSLVLLGFRLPQPDKMREDIRYAIAGMTGVAFSLFNFAYSMWNEAFWSSLALAAVAIILLSKRQRESL
;
A
#
# COMPACT_ATOMS: atom_id res chain seq x y z
N MET A 1 18.76 -0.13 26.69
CA MET A 1 19.01 0.32 25.31
C MET A 1 17.75 0.96 24.74
N SER A 2 17.88 1.93 23.84
CA SER A 2 16.73 2.61 23.22
C SER A 2 16.31 1.90 21.91
N TYR A 3 15.03 1.80 21.63
CA TYR A 3 14.51 1.20 20.39
C TYR A 3 14.69 2.11 19.14
N ALA A 4 14.84 3.42 19.35
CA ALA A 4 14.99 4.38 18.25
C ALA A 4 16.18 4.11 17.30
N PRO A 5 17.39 3.71 17.76
CA PRO A 5 18.49 3.35 16.86
C PRO A 5 18.20 2.14 15.96
N VAL A 6 17.43 1.16 16.45
CA VAL A 6 17.02 0.01 15.63
C VAL A 6 16.17 0.46 14.44
N LEU A 7 15.22 1.36 14.70
CA LEU A 7 14.41 1.94 13.62
C LEU A 7 15.26 2.78 12.66
N ALA A 8 16.25 3.54 13.17
CA ALA A 8 17.18 4.26 12.31
C ALA A 8 17.93 3.32 11.36
N ALA A 9 18.47 2.21 11.88
CA ALA A 9 19.15 1.20 11.08
C ALA A 9 18.22 0.58 10.01
N ALA A 10 16.97 0.28 10.37
CA ALA A 10 15.98 -0.20 9.42
C ALA A 10 15.73 0.84 8.30
N PHE A 11 15.62 2.12 8.63
CA PHE A 11 15.41 3.16 7.62
C PHE A 11 16.63 3.40 6.72
N VAL A 12 17.86 3.15 7.17
CA VAL A 12 19.03 3.19 6.29
C VAL A 12 18.91 2.17 5.15
N LEU A 13 18.30 1.01 5.41
CA LEU A 13 18.07 -0.03 4.40
C LEU A 13 16.87 0.25 3.50
N TRP A 14 15.97 1.18 3.86
CA TRP A 14 14.76 1.48 3.11
C TRP A 14 14.98 1.78 1.61
N PRO A 15 15.93 2.64 1.19
CA PRO A 15 16.17 2.92 -0.21
C PRO A 15 16.62 1.69 -1.00
N ILE A 16 17.44 0.85 -0.38
CA ILE A 16 17.92 -0.41 -0.99
C ILE A 16 16.75 -1.35 -1.25
N MET A 17 15.84 -1.49 -0.28
CA MET A 17 14.65 -2.33 -0.44
C MET A 17 13.73 -1.80 -1.56
N GLY A 18 13.64 -0.49 -1.72
CA GLY A 18 12.93 0.14 -2.84
C GLY A 18 13.53 -0.22 -4.20
N MET A 19 14.85 -0.17 -4.33
CA MET A 19 15.55 -0.56 -5.57
C MET A 19 15.34 -2.03 -5.94
N LEU A 20 15.24 -2.91 -4.95
CA LEU A 20 14.94 -4.33 -5.12
C LEU A 20 13.44 -4.62 -5.39
N GLY A 21 12.69 -3.63 -5.87
CA GLY A 21 11.27 -3.76 -6.16
C GLY A 21 10.38 -3.92 -4.92
N GLY A 22 10.86 -3.50 -3.76
CA GLY A 22 10.10 -3.52 -2.50
C GLY A 22 10.01 -4.89 -1.83
N GLN A 23 10.51 -5.95 -2.43
CA GLN A 23 10.43 -7.32 -1.88
C GLN A 23 11.05 -7.43 -0.48
N GLY A 24 12.09 -6.64 -0.20
CA GLY A 24 12.80 -6.61 1.09
C GLY A 24 12.05 -5.91 2.22
N TYR A 25 10.92 -5.24 1.98
CA TYR A 25 10.22 -4.54 3.07
C TYR A 25 9.62 -5.47 4.11
N ALA A 26 9.20 -6.69 3.73
CA ALA A 26 8.67 -7.66 4.68
C ALA A 26 9.74 -8.16 5.67
N PRO A 27 10.91 -8.66 5.26
CA PRO A 27 11.97 -8.98 6.20
C PRO A 27 12.49 -7.75 6.95
N LEU A 28 12.53 -6.57 6.33
CA LEU A 28 12.93 -5.32 7.00
C LEU A 28 11.98 -4.97 8.15
N LEU A 29 10.66 -5.15 7.96
CA LEU A 29 9.68 -4.97 9.03
C LEU A 29 9.92 -5.98 10.16
N GLY A 30 10.21 -7.24 9.85
CA GLY A 30 10.56 -8.26 10.86
C GLY A 30 11.80 -7.88 11.67
N LEU A 31 12.86 -7.44 11.00
CA LEU A 31 14.09 -6.95 11.66
C LEU A 31 13.84 -5.72 12.53
N ALA A 32 12.96 -4.82 12.12
CA ALA A 32 12.57 -3.67 12.92
C ALA A 32 11.67 -4.07 14.11
N ALA A 33 10.78 -5.04 13.94
CA ALA A 33 9.74 -5.40 14.90
C ALA A 33 10.24 -6.25 16.07
N LEU A 34 11.03 -7.30 15.79
CA LEU A 34 11.46 -8.26 16.82
C LEU A 34 12.22 -7.61 18.00
N PRO A 35 13.15 -6.67 17.78
CA PRO A 35 13.81 -5.99 18.89
C PRO A 35 12.86 -5.15 19.77
N ALA A 36 11.67 -4.77 19.27
CA ALA A 36 10.71 -4.03 20.08
C ALA A 36 10.24 -4.81 21.31
N LEU A 37 10.17 -6.15 21.22
CA LEU A 37 9.79 -7.01 22.36
C LEU A 37 10.74 -6.82 23.56
N ALA A 38 12.04 -6.78 23.30
CA ALA A 38 13.05 -6.64 24.36
C ALA A 38 13.28 -5.18 24.76
N LEU A 39 13.26 -4.24 23.80
CA LEU A 39 13.74 -2.87 24.01
C LEU A 39 12.64 -1.85 24.29
N ALA A 40 11.39 -2.10 23.87
CA ALA A 40 10.35 -1.08 23.91
C ALA A 40 9.10 -1.45 24.70
N ARG A 41 8.85 -2.73 24.98
CA ARG A 41 7.58 -3.20 25.56
C ARG A 41 6.39 -2.59 24.82
N PRO A 42 6.06 -3.06 23.60
CA PRO A 42 5.15 -2.39 22.67
C PRO A 42 3.81 -2.00 23.31
N LYS A 43 3.25 -0.86 22.91
CA LYS A 43 1.87 -0.50 23.21
C LYS A 43 0.94 -1.31 22.32
N TRP A 44 -0.03 -1.96 22.92
CA TRP A 44 -1.09 -2.65 22.19
C TRP A 44 -2.29 -1.72 21.97
N PRO A 45 -2.99 -1.83 20.85
CA PRO A 45 -4.25 -1.12 20.68
C PRO A 45 -5.29 -1.62 21.69
N PRO A 46 -6.21 -0.78 22.16
CA PRO A 46 -7.32 -1.23 22.99
C PRO A 46 -8.12 -2.33 22.26
N ALA A 47 -8.53 -3.38 22.99
CA ALA A 47 -9.16 -4.57 22.41
C ALA A 47 -10.35 -4.24 21.50
N LEU A 48 -11.21 -3.30 21.90
CA LEU A 48 -12.38 -2.89 21.13
C LEU A 48 -12.03 -2.49 19.68
N TYR A 49 -10.91 -1.80 19.48
CA TYR A 49 -10.45 -1.35 18.15
C TYR A 49 -9.71 -2.43 17.36
N ALA A 50 -9.18 -3.44 18.05
CA ALA A 50 -8.45 -4.54 17.45
C ALA A 50 -9.35 -5.72 17.04
N ILE A 51 -10.50 -5.90 17.71
CA ILE A 51 -11.38 -7.06 17.51
C ILE A 51 -11.75 -7.28 16.04
N PRO A 52 -12.27 -6.31 15.25
CA PRO A 52 -12.65 -6.61 13.88
C PRO A 52 -11.45 -6.99 12.99
N ALA A 53 -10.27 -6.38 13.22
CA ALA A 53 -9.06 -6.75 12.50
C ALA A 53 -8.58 -8.16 12.86
N ILE A 54 -8.67 -8.53 14.14
CA ILE A 54 -8.35 -9.90 14.61
C ILE A 54 -9.34 -10.90 14.00
N LEU A 55 -10.64 -10.59 14.03
CA LEU A 55 -11.67 -11.44 13.42
C LEU A 55 -11.45 -11.58 11.91
N PHE A 56 -11.02 -10.51 11.22
CA PHE A 56 -10.66 -10.61 9.81
C PHE A 56 -9.49 -11.57 9.60
N VAL A 57 -8.42 -11.49 10.40
CA VAL A 57 -7.28 -12.42 10.30
C VAL A 57 -7.72 -13.85 10.56
N ILE A 58 -8.55 -14.09 11.57
CA ILE A 58 -9.12 -15.41 11.86
C ILE A 58 -9.94 -15.91 10.65
N TRP A 59 -10.78 -15.03 10.08
CA TRP A 59 -11.60 -15.35 8.91
C TRP A 59 -10.73 -15.73 7.69
N VAL A 60 -9.64 -15.01 7.47
CA VAL A 60 -8.65 -15.33 6.42
C VAL A 60 -8.03 -16.71 6.64
N VAL A 61 -7.64 -17.04 7.88
CA VAL A 61 -7.09 -18.39 8.20
C VAL A 61 -8.12 -19.47 7.97
N ILE A 62 -9.37 -19.26 8.38
CA ILE A 62 -10.47 -20.19 8.12
C ILE A 62 -10.71 -20.34 6.59
N GLY A 63 -10.58 -19.24 5.83
CA GLY A 63 -10.74 -19.20 4.38
C GLY A 63 -9.73 -20.04 3.59
N GLU A 64 -8.58 -20.40 4.19
CA GLU A 64 -7.65 -21.34 3.58
C GLU A 64 -8.27 -22.75 3.42
N ALA A 65 -9.25 -23.13 4.24
CA ALA A 65 -9.87 -24.46 4.19
C ALA A 65 -10.64 -24.74 2.89
N TRP A 66 -11.10 -23.70 2.20
CA TRP A 66 -11.76 -23.82 0.89
C TRP A 66 -11.03 -23.06 -0.22
N SER A 67 -9.77 -22.66 0.02
CA SER A 67 -8.94 -22.07 -1.01
C SER A 67 -8.57 -23.10 -2.07
N PRO A 68 -8.75 -22.79 -3.37
CA PRO A 68 -8.34 -23.68 -4.45
C PRO A 68 -6.81 -23.75 -4.62
N VAL A 69 -6.05 -22.88 -3.94
CA VAL A 69 -4.58 -22.73 -4.03
C VAL A 69 -3.91 -23.15 -2.72
N SER A 70 -4.58 -23.90 -1.84
CA SER A 70 -3.98 -24.29 -0.57
C SER A 70 -2.73 -25.17 -0.80
N THR A 71 -1.56 -24.63 -0.43
CA THR A 71 -0.26 -25.31 -0.58
C THR A 71 0.32 -25.80 0.74
N GLY A 72 -0.49 -25.79 1.80
CA GLY A 72 -0.03 -25.99 3.18
C GLY A 72 0.65 -24.74 3.76
N LEU A 73 0.89 -24.74 5.07
CA LEU A 73 1.46 -23.58 5.79
C LEU A 73 2.92 -23.32 5.38
N ILE A 74 3.68 -24.39 5.26
CA ILE A 74 5.10 -24.40 4.92
C ILE A 74 5.30 -25.42 3.81
N SER A 75 6.02 -25.06 2.77
CA SER A 75 6.34 -25.94 1.65
C SER A 75 7.68 -25.60 1.01
N GLY A 76 8.15 -26.49 0.15
CA GLY A 76 9.44 -26.38 -0.51
C GLY A 76 10.56 -27.14 0.21
N SER A 77 11.75 -27.15 -0.37
CA SER A 77 12.95 -27.83 0.09
C SER A 77 14.04 -26.83 0.43
N LEU A 78 14.70 -27.02 1.57
CA LEU A 78 15.88 -26.24 1.93
C LEU A 78 17.04 -26.48 0.94
N MET A 79 17.14 -27.69 0.39
CA MET A 79 18.16 -28.04 -0.59
C MET A 79 17.96 -27.36 -1.94
N GLU A 80 16.70 -27.12 -2.31
CA GLU A 80 16.34 -26.39 -3.54
C GLU A 80 16.26 -24.88 -3.32
N GLY A 81 16.51 -24.38 -2.10
CA GLY A 81 16.44 -22.96 -1.76
C GLY A 81 15.03 -22.35 -1.83
N ASN A 82 13.99 -23.19 -1.93
CA ASN A 82 12.59 -22.73 -2.10
C ASN A 82 11.73 -22.98 -0.85
N PHE A 83 12.33 -23.43 0.26
CA PHE A 83 11.64 -23.62 1.53
C PHE A 83 11.13 -22.31 2.10
N GLY A 84 9.88 -22.30 2.55
CA GLY A 84 9.33 -21.10 3.17
C GLY A 84 7.83 -21.19 3.49
N VAL A 85 7.36 -20.10 4.07
CA VAL A 85 5.92 -19.91 4.34
C VAL A 85 5.23 -19.56 3.02
N LYS A 86 4.42 -20.47 2.50
CA LYS A 86 3.71 -20.31 1.23
C LYS A 86 2.28 -19.79 1.41
N ALA A 87 1.61 -20.15 2.52
CA ALA A 87 0.25 -19.71 2.78
C ALA A 87 0.16 -18.18 2.91
N SER A 88 -0.68 -17.57 2.10
CA SER A 88 -0.89 -16.11 2.11
C SER A 88 -1.45 -15.64 3.45
N SER A 89 -2.32 -16.42 4.09
CA SER A 89 -2.88 -16.17 5.42
C SER A 89 -1.80 -16.04 6.49
N VAL A 90 -0.82 -16.95 6.51
CA VAL A 90 0.29 -16.92 7.48
C VAL A 90 1.19 -15.71 7.24
N ARG A 91 1.51 -15.40 5.98
CA ARG A 91 2.34 -14.23 5.65
C ARG A 91 1.69 -12.92 6.08
N ILE A 92 0.40 -12.76 5.84
CA ILE A 92 -0.36 -11.58 6.29
C ILE A 92 -0.48 -11.53 7.81
N PHE A 93 -0.71 -12.66 8.47
CA PHE A 93 -0.72 -12.73 9.94
C PHE A 93 0.62 -12.27 10.53
N LEU A 94 1.74 -12.78 10.04
CA LEU A 94 3.09 -12.38 10.48
C LEU A 94 3.34 -10.90 10.20
N THR A 95 2.94 -10.40 9.03
CA THR A 95 3.08 -8.98 8.70
C THR A 95 2.27 -8.10 9.65
N ALA A 96 1.03 -8.47 9.97
CA ALA A 96 0.20 -7.75 10.94
C ALA A 96 0.81 -7.77 12.35
N ALA A 97 1.31 -8.93 12.79
CA ALA A 97 1.97 -9.06 14.09
C ALA A 97 3.24 -8.18 14.16
N PHE A 98 4.09 -8.21 13.14
CA PHE A 98 5.28 -7.37 13.09
C PHE A 98 4.93 -5.88 12.99
N ALA A 99 3.90 -5.51 12.24
CA ALA A 99 3.42 -4.13 12.18
C ALA A 99 2.97 -3.64 13.57
N LEU A 100 2.19 -4.43 14.31
CA LEU A 100 1.78 -4.11 15.67
C LEU A 100 2.97 -3.94 16.62
N LEU A 101 3.97 -4.82 16.54
CA LEU A 101 5.19 -4.73 17.34
C LEU A 101 6.00 -3.47 17.01
N ALA A 102 6.25 -3.20 15.73
CA ALA A 102 7.04 -2.05 15.30
C ALA A 102 6.35 -0.71 15.64
N VAL A 103 5.06 -0.58 15.32
CA VAL A 103 4.24 0.60 15.62
C VAL A 103 4.11 0.78 17.12
N GLY A 104 3.74 -0.28 17.86
CA GLY A 104 3.59 -0.25 19.31
C GLY A 104 4.90 0.07 20.03
N GLY A 105 6.03 -0.43 19.53
CA GLY A 105 7.36 -0.11 20.02
C GLY A 105 7.76 1.34 19.75
N ALA A 106 7.51 1.84 18.54
CA ALA A 106 7.76 3.24 18.18
C ALA A 106 6.96 4.22 19.06
N MET A 107 5.72 3.88 19.39
CA MET A 107 4.88 4.69 20.30
C MET A 107 5.42 4.80 21.74
N ARG A 108 6.34 3.91 22.15
CA ARG A 108 6.99 3.95 23.46
C ARG A 108 8.25 4.81 23.51
N ILE A 109 8.77 5.23 22.37
CA ILE A 109 9.92 6.11 22.32
C ILE A 109 9.54 7.44 23.00
N ALA A 110 10.37 7.87 23.95
CA ALA A 110 10.15 9.13 24.64
C ALA A 110 10.38 10.31 23.68
N ASP A 111 9.65 11.40 23.90
CA ASP A 111 9.80 12.63 23.13
C ASP A 111 11.24 13.14 23.25
N GLY A 112 11.79 13.62 22.14
CA GLY A 112 13.18 14.06 22.03
C GLY A 112 14.20 12.94 21.77
N ARG A 113 13.96 11.69 22.18
CA ARG A 113 14.88 10.57 21.90
C ARG A 113 14.82 10.07 20.47
N ALA A 114 13.84 10.50 19.67
CA ALA A 114 13.70 10.17 18.27
C ALA A 114 14.49 11.11 17.32
N GLN A 115 15.13 12.17 17.81
CA GLN A 115 15.71 13.22 16.98
C GLN A 115 16.71 12.68 15.94
N VAL A 116 17.71 11.90 16.37
CA VAL A 116 18.72 11.32 15.46
C VAL A 116 18.08 10.35 14.50
N SER A 117 17.23 9.43 15.01
CA SER A 117 16.55 8.44 14.17
C SER A 117 15.64 9.07 13.12
N THR A 118 14.98 10.19 13.46
CA THR A 118 14.18 10.95 12.51
C THR A 118 15.04 11.60 11.43
N ARG A 119 16.21 12.14 11.78
CA ARG A 119 17.15 12.71 10.78
C ARG A 119 17.65 11.63 9.82
N VAL A 120 18.05 10.47 10.34
CA VAL A 120 18.49 9.31 9.53
C VAL A 120 17.37 8.85 8.60
N MET A 121 16.16 8.68 9.10
CA MET A 121 14.98 8.32 8.31
C MET A 121 14.72 9.31 7.17
N LEU A 122 14.72 10.61 7.45
CA LEU A 122 14.49 11.65 6.44
C LEU A 122 15.61 11.68 5.40
N GLY A 123 16.86 11.46 5.82
CA GLY A 123 18.00 11.30 4.91
C GLY A 123 17.83 10.08 3.99
N ALA A 124 17.39 8.94 4.54
CA ALA A 124 17.08 7.75 3.76
C ALA A 124 15.95 7.97 2.75
N PHE A 125 14.89 8.70 3.12
CA PHE A 125 13.79 9.03 2.23
C PHE A 125 14.21 10.00 1.11
N ALA A 126 15.06 10.97 1.43
CA ALA A 126 15.67 11.85 0.42
C ALA A 126 16.58 11.07 -0.53
N ALA A 127 17.39 10.14 0.00
CA ALA A 127 18.22 9.25 -0.80
C ALA A 127 17.37 8.38 -1.74
N GLN A 128 16.23 7.84 -1.30
CA GLN A 128 15.33 7.11 -2.18
C GLN A 128 14.78 7.99 -3.31
N GLY A 129 14.42 9.25 -3.01
CA GLY A 129 14.00 10.21 -4.04
C GLY A 129 15.10 10.47 -5.07
N LEU A 130 16.35 10.61 -4.64
CA LEU A 130 17.50 10.75 -5.54
C LEU A 130 17.73 9.48 -6.38
N ILE A 131 17.65 8.31 -5.77
CA ILE A 131 17.74 7.02 -6.48
C ILE A 131 16.63 6.90 -7.51
N LEU A 132 15.39 7.24 -7.16
CA LEU A 132 14.27 7.25 -8.10
C LEU A 132 14.53 8.21 -9.28
N ALA A 133 15.06 9.40 -9.02
CA ALA A 133 15.43 10.34 -10.07
C ALA A 133 16.49 9.76 -11.03
N ILE A 134 17.58 9.22 -10.49
CA ILE A 134 18.65 8.62 -11.28
C ILE A 134 18.11 7.44 -12.10
N THR A 135 17.39 6.52 -11.47
CA THR A 135 16.86 5.31 -12.13
C THR A 135 15.81 5.65 -13.18
N THR A 136 15.06 6.76 -13.01
CA THR A 136 14.08 7.20 -14.01
C THR A 136 14.74 7.90 -15.20
N ILE A 137 15.73 8.75 -14.95
CA ILE A 137 16.45 9.48 -16.01
C ILE A 137 17.25 8.51 -16.88
N PHE A 138 17.91 7.55 -16.25
CA PHE A 138 18.78 6.57 -16.91
C PHE A 138 18.14 5.19 -17.04
N ALA A 139 16.79 5.10 -17.09
CA ALA A 139 16.08 3.83 -17.06
C ALA A 139 16.54 2.85 -18.16
N GLY A 140 16.65 3.28 -19.40
CA GLY A 140 17.07 2.43 -20.52
C GLY A 140 18.47 1.82 -20.30
N PRO A 141 19.54 2.64 -20.16
CA PRO A 141 20.87 2.14 -19.91
C PRO A 141 21.00 1.25 -18.65
N LEU A 142 20.30 1.61 -17.56
CA LEU A 142 20.35 0.82 -16.31
C LEU A 142 19.63 -0.52 -16.46
N LEU A 143 18.46 -0.55 -17.10
CA LEU A 143 17.74 -1.81 -17.34
C LEU A 143 18.58 -2.75 -18.20
N THR A 144 19.18 -2.26 -19.29
CA THR A 144 20.06 -3.07 -20.14
C THR A 144 21.29 -3.56 -19.39
N ALA A 145 21.92 -2.71 -18.55
CA ALA A 145 23.11 -3.09 -17.80
C ALA A 145 22.83 -4.13 -16.70
N ILE A 146 21.64 -4.09 -16.06
CA ILE A 146 21.30 -4.97 -14.92
C ILE A 146 20.59 -6.24 -15.40
N TYR A 147 19.66 -6.12 -16.35
CA TYR A 147 18.75 -7.18 -16.79
C TYR A 147 19.08 -7.73 -18.19
N GLY A 148 20.08 -7.15 -18.88
CA GLY A 148 20.43 -7.55 -20.25
C GLY A 148 19.40 -7.06 -21.27
N THR A 149 19.24 -7.82 -22.35
CA THR A 149 18.35 -7.51 -23.46
C THR A 149 17.16 -8.49 -23.56
N ASP A 150 17.07 -9.47 -22.68
CA ASP A 150 15.92 -10.39 -22.67
C ASP A 150 14.65 -9.63 -22.31
N PRO A 151 13.56 -9.72 -23.12
CA PRO A 151 12.33 -8.97 -22.88
C PRO A 151 11.66 -9.28 -21.54
N VAL A 152 11.76 -10.52 -21.04
CA VAL A 152 11.15 -10.94 -19.77
C VAL A 152 11.89 -10.32 -18.57
N ASP A 153 13.23 -10.33 -18.64
CA ASP A 153 14.08 -9.75 -17.61
C ASP A 153 13.95 -8.21 -17.58
N VAL A 154 13.91 -7.58 -18.74
CA VAL A 154 13.67 -6.13 -18.87
C VAL A 154 12.30 -5.76 -18.33
N ALA A 155 11.24 -6.53 -18.62
CA ALA A 155 9.90 -6.30 -18.08
C ALA A 155 9.89 -6.41 -16.54
N SER A 156 10.62 -7.36 -15.98
CA SER A 156 10.81 -7.50 -14.52
C SER A 156 11.51 -6.27 -13.94
N GLY A 157 12.52 -5.75 -14.62
CA GLY A 157 13.23 -4.52 -14.25
C GLY A 157 12.30 -3.29 -14.26
N VAL A 158 11.51 -3.11 -15.29
CA VAL A 158 10.49 -2.03 -15.38
C VAL A 158 9.51 -2.14 -14.23
N GLN A 159 9.04 -3.35 -13.91
CA GLN A 159 8.15 -3.56 -12.77
C GLN A 159 8.80 -3.17 -11.44
N ASN A 160 10.10 -3.45 -11.25
CA ASN A 160 10.83 -3.06 -10.05
C ASN A 160 10.98 -1.54 -9.93
N LEU A 161 11.22 -0.83 -11.04
CA LEU A 161 11.22 0.64 -11.05
C LEU A 161 9.83 1.20 -10.66
N GLY A 162 8.76 0.63 -11.17
CA GLY A 162 7.39 1.01 -10.80
C GLY A 162 7.11 0.78 -9.31
N ARG A 163 7.58 -0.33 -8.73
CA ARG A 163 7.44 -0.61 -7.28
C ARG A 163 8.27 0.36 -6.43
N ASN A 164 9.47 0.75 -6.87
CA ASN A 164 10.26 1.78 -6.21
C ASN A 164 9.53 3.13 -6.20
N ALA A 165 8.91 3.51 -7.32
CA ALA A 165 8.08 4.72 -7.42
C ALA A 165 6.89 4.66 -6.45
N ASN A 166 6.20 3.53 -6.32
CA ASN A 166 5.11 3.33 -5.35
C ASN A 166 5.59 3.48 -3.90
N ALA A 167 6.74 2.89 -3.56
CA ALA A 167 7.31 3.01 -2.22
C ALA A 167 7.71 4.47 -1.90
N PHE A 168 8.22 5.20 -2.90
CA PHE A 168 8.52 6.62 -2.75
C PHE A 168 7.23 7.46 -2.61
N ALA A 169 6.20 7.19 -3.41
CA ALA A 169 4.92 7.87 -3.29
C ALA A 169 4.33 7.74 -1.88
N LEU A 170 4.48 6.57 -1.23
CA LEU A 170 3.97 6.30 0.10
C LEU A 170 4.65 7.16 1.20
N ILE A 171 5.95 7.46 1.06
CA ILE A 171 6.71 8.26 2.03
C ILE A 171 6.76 9.76 1.68
N LEU A 172 6.38 10.12 0.47
CA LEU A 172 6.37 11.51 0.01
C LEU A 172 5.58 12.45 0.95
N PRO A 173 4.39 12.07 1.48
CA PRO A 173 3.67 12.89 2.45
C PRO A 173 4.47 13.19 3.72
N VAL A 174 5.33 12.29 4.16
CA VAL A 174 6.19 12.48 5.34
C VAL A 174 7.26 13.54 5.06
N LEU A 175 7.87 13.49 3.86
CA LEU A 175 8.84 14.51 3.42
C LEU A 175 8.18 15.89 3.28
N ILE A 176 7.02 15.95 2.62
CA ILE A 176 6.26 17.21 2.47
C ILE A 176 5.90 17.78 3.84
N ALA A 177 5.38 16.97 4.74
CA ALA A 177 4.99 17.39 6.07
C ALA A 177 6.19 17.92 6.85
N TYR A 178 7.33 17.25 6.78
CA TYR A 178 8.56 17.71 7.42
C TYR A 178 9.04 19.07 6.90
N LEU A 179 8.99 19.26 5.59
CA LEU A 179 9.41 20.53 4.96
C LEU A 179 8.45 21.67 5.29
N SER A 180 7.14 21.41 5.33
CA SER A 180 6.08 22.42 5.47
C SER A 180 6.07 23.15 6.82
N VAL A 181 6.64 22.56 7.88
CA VAL A 181 6.71 23.19 9.21
C VAL A 181 8.01 23.96 9.45
N ARG A 182 8.88 24.07 8.47
CA ARG A 182 10.10 24.87 8.58
C ARG A 182 9.80 26.31 8.25
N PRO A 183 10.26 27.28 9.07
CA PRO A 183 9.98 28.71 8.87
C PRO A 183 10.79 29.33 7.74
N GLN A 184 11.55 28.52 6.99
CA GLN A 184 12.37 29.01 5.89
C GLN A 184 11.50 29.50 4.73
N PHE A 185 11.83 30.66 4.21
CA PHE A 185 11.13 31.31 3.10
C PHE A 185 10.91 30.42 1.86
N PHE A 186 11.78 29.43 1.66
CA PHE A 186 11.79 28.58 0.46
C PHE A 186 11.03 27.25 0.58
N TRP A 187 10.35 26.92 1.69
CA TRP A 187 9.72 25.62 1.83
C TRP A 187 8.62 25.36 0.78
N LYS A 188 7.81 26.37 0.44
CA LYS A 188 6.73 26.25 -0.56
C LYS A 188 7.24 25.86 -1.94
N PRO A 189 8.21 26.59 -2.55
CA PRO A 189 8.77 26.19 -3.83
C PRO A 189 9.49 24.83 -3.78
N VAL A 190 10.14 24.47 -2.68
CA VAL A 190 10.76 23.14 -2.53
C VAL A 190 9.73 22.03 -2.52
N VAL A 191 8.62 22.20 -1.79
CA VAL A 191 7.52 21.24 -1.80
C VAL A 191 6.86 21.15 -3.18
N ALA A 192 6.60 22.30 -3.81
CA ALA A 192 6.05 22.33 -5.16
C ALA A 192 6.96 21.59 -6.16
N LEU A 193 8.27 21.87 -6.11
CA LEU A 193 9.26 21.20 -6.95
C LEU A 193 9.28 19.69 -6.69
N LEU A 194 9.25 19.27 -5.43
CA LEU A 194 9.22 17.86 -5.05
C LEU A 194 7.98 17.13 -5.62
N VAL A 195 6.80 17.75 -5.51
CA VAL A 195 5.54 17.18 -6.04
C VAL A 195 5.56 17.12 -7.56
N VAL A 196 5.96 18.21 -8.23
CA VAL A 196 6.03 18.27 -9.70
C VAL A 196 7.05 17.25 -10.24
N THR A 197 8.23 17.19 -9.64
CA THR A 197 9.27 16.22 -10.04
C THR A 197 8.80 14.78 -9.83
N SER A 198 8.12 14.50 -8.70
CA SER A 198 7.53 13.18 -8.45
C SER A 198 6.49 12.83 -9.51
N LEU A 199 5.60 13.77 -9.86
CA LEU A 199 4.60 13.58 -10.91
C LEU A 199 5.27 13.26 -12.26
N LEU A 200 6.31 14.00 -12.65
CA LEU A 200 7.05 13.78 -13.89
C LEU A 200 7.71 12.39 -13.90
N PHE A 201 8.32 11.96 -12.80
CA PHE A 201 8.94 10.64 -12.71
C PHE A 201 7.90 9.52 -12.75
N PHE A 202 6.80 9.64 -12.03
CA PHE A 202 5.72 8.64 -12.06
C PHE A 202 5.11 8.53 -13.44
N THR A 203 4.89 9.64 -14.13
CA THR A 203 4.38 9.65 -15.52
C THR A 203 5.40 9.03 -16.49
N ARG A 204 6.69 9.34 -16.36
CA ARG A 204 7.74 8.78 -17.20
C ARG A 204 7.90 7.26 -17.03
N LEU A 205 7.63 6.74 -15.83
CA LEU A 205 7.64 5.30 -15.54
C LEU A 205 6.29 4.61 -15.85
N ASP A 206 5.34 5.32 -16.46
CA ASP A 206 3.96 4.85 -16.69
C ASP A 206 3.28 4.29 -15.41
N ASN A 207 3.66 4.84 -14.25
CA ASN A 207 3.14 4.41 -12.97
C ASN A 207 1.87 5.19 -12.59
N GLN A 208 0.76 4.84 -13.23
CA GLN A 208 -0.52 5.50 -13.05
C GLN A 208 -1.04 5.43 -11.60
N SER A 209 -0.77 4.35 -10.88
CA SER A 209 -1.18 4.21 -9.47
C SER A 209 -0.49 5.22 -8.55
N ALA A 210 0.78 5.54 -8.80
CA ALA A 210 1.48 6.59 -8.06
C ALA A 210 1.00 8.00 -8.45
N VAL A 211 0.72 8.24 -9.75
CA VAL A 211 0.14 9.50 -10.23
C VAL A 211 -1.22 9.76 -9.57
N ILE A 212 -2.12 8.77 -9.61
CA ILE A 212 -3.43 8.86 -8.94
C ILE A 212 -3.24 9.00 -7.42
N GLY A 213 -2.19 8.38 -6.87
CA GLY A 213 -1.81 8.52 -5.47
C GLY A 213 -1.57 9.97 -5.05
N LEU A 214 -0.96 10.81 -5.91
CA LEU A 214 -0.81 12.24 -5.63
C LEU A 214 -2.16 12.97 -5.58
N VAL A 215 -3.11 12.59 -6.42
CA VAL A 215 -4.47 13.16 -6.41
C VAL A 215 -5.18 12.81 -5.10
N PHE A 216 -5.18 11.53 -4.69
CA PHE A 216 -5.78 11.11 -3.43
C PHE A 216 -5.05 11.68 -2.21
N MET A 217 -3.73 11.87 -2.28
CA MET A 217 -2.95 12.57 -1.26
C MET A 217 -3.50 13.98 -1.04
N MET A 218 -3.63 14.75 -2.12
CA MET A 218 -4.15 16.12 -2.06
C MET A 218 -5.60 16.15 -1.58
N ALA A 219 -6.45 15.25 -2.06
CA ALA A 219 -7.85 15.16 -1.65
C ALA A 219 -7.97 14.84 -0.15
N ALA A 220 -7.20 13.87 0.37
CA ALA A 220 -7.19 13.53 1.78
C ALA A 220 -6.70 14.68 2.65
N MET A 221 -5.61 15.35 2.26
CA MET A 221 -5.11 16.55 2.96
C MET A 221 -6.14 17.69 2.94
N GLY A 222 -6.81 17.89 1.80
CA GLY A 222 -7.87 18.88 1.64
C GLY A 222 -9.07 18.59 2.55
N LEU A 223 -9.47 17.32 2.64
CA LEU A 223 -10.54 16.87 3.55
C LEU A 223 -10.21 17.15 5.02
N ILE A 224 -8.98 16.84 5.45
CA ILE A 224 -8.52 17.13 6.82
C ILE A 224 -8.50 18.64 7.10
N ARG A 225 -8.15 19.45 6.11
CA ARG A 225 -8.19 20.91 6.22
C ARG A 225 -9.63 21.44 6.32
N ALA A 226 -10.55 20.87 5.52
CA ALA A 226 -11.96 21.27 5.49
C ALA A 226 -12.72 20.81 6.74
N LEU A 227 -12.33 19.67 7.32
CA LEU A 227 -12.98 19.06 8.48
C LEU A 227 -12.01 18.89 9.65
N PRO A 228 -11.58 19.98 10.31
CA PRO A 228 -10.51 19.95 11.31
C PRO A 228 -10.83 19.11 12.55
N VAL A 229 -12.10 18.88 12.88
CA VAL A 229 -12.53 18.05 14.02
C VAL A 229 -12.82 16.62 13.61
N HIS A 230 -13.45 16.42 12.46
CA HIS A 230 -14.00 15.12 12.05
C HIS A 230 -13.27 14.49 10.84
N GLY A 231 -12.25 15.13 10.31
CA GLY A 231 -11.63 14.73 9.03
C GLY A 231 -11.13 13.28 9.00
N PHE A 232 -10.44 12.79 10.04
CA PHE A 232 -10.03 11.38 10.07
C PHE A 232 -11.21 10.42 10.16
N ARG A 233 -12.23 10.75 10.95
CA ARG A 233 -13.45 9.94 11.02
C ARG A 233 -14.11 9.86 9.65
N ALA A 234 -14.28 11.00 8.97
CA ALA A 234 -14.85 11.07 7.63
C ALA A 234 -14.01 10.28 6.60
N LEU A 235 -12.68 10.48 6.60
CA LEU A 235 -11.78 9.81 5.66
C LEU A 235 -11.84 8.28 5.79
N PHE A 236 -11.64 7.77 7.00
CA PHE A 236 -11.61 6.33 7.24
C PHE A 236 -12.99 5.68 7.14
N THR A 237 -14.07 6.40 7.50
CA THR A 237 -15.45 5.94 7.27
C THR A 237 -15.76 5.86 5.78
N ALA A 238 -15.35 6.85 4.99
CA ALA A 238 -15.54 6.81 3.54
C ALA A 238 -14.79 5.64 2.88
N ILE A 239 -13.54 5.38 3.29
CA ILE A 239 -12.76 4.24 2.80
C ILE A 239 -13.40 2.92 3.23
N GLY A 240 -13.81 2.79 4.50
CA GLY A 240 -14.46 1.59 5.01
C GLY A 240 -15.80 1.31 4.32
N ALA A 241 -16.62 2.34 4.11
CA ALA A 241 -17.88 2.25 3.38
C ALA A 241 -17.66 1.87 1.91
N TYR A 242 -16.64 2.45 1.26
CA TYR A 242 -16.25 2.07 -0.10
C TYR A 242 -15.87 0.58 -0.17
N ILE A 243 -15.06 0.06 0.76
CA ILE A 243 -14.69 -1.37 0.76
C ILE A 243 -15.94 -2.24 0.92
N ALA A 244 -16.83 -1.89 1.85
CA ALA A 244 -18.07 -2.64 2.07
C ALA A 244 -19.02 -2.60 0.86
N ALA A 245 -19.01 -1.51 0.08
CA ALA A 245 -19.88 -1.32 -1.08
C ALA A 245 -19.17 -1.51 -2.44
N ALA A 246 -17.91 -1.96 -2.46
CA ALA A 246 -17.07 -1.94 -3.65
C ALA A 246 -17.70 -2.64 -4.89
N PRO A 247 -18.30 -3.84 -4.80
CA PRO A 247 -18.93 -4.46 -5.97
C PRO A 247 -20.07 -3.62 -6.55
N MET A 248 -20.86 -2.98 -5.69
CA MET A 248 -21.96 -2.12 -6.12
C MET A 248 -21.45 -0.81 -6.74
N VAL A 249 -20.48 -0.15 -6.09
CA VAL A 249 -19.92 1.13 -6.56
C VAL A 249 -19.21 0.93 -7.90
N ILE A 250 -18.32 -0.06 -7.98
CA ILE A 250 -17.56 -0.33 -9.19
C ILE A 250 -18.46 -0.88 -10.30
N GLY A 251 -19.37 -1.80 -9.98
CA GLY A 251 -20.32 -2.34 -10.95
C GLY A 251 -21.27 -1.27 -11.51
N THR A 252 -21.67 -0.29 -10.69
CA THR A 252 -22.43 0.87 -11.19
C THR A 252 -21.57 1.74 -12.11
N GLY A 253 -20.30 1.99 -11.73
CA GLY A 253 -19.36 2.72 -12.59
C GLY A 253 -19.17 2.04 -13.96
N LEU A 254 -19.00 0.71 -13.99
CA LEU A 254 -18.86 -0.04 -15.23
C LEU A 254 -20.11 0.06 -16.11
N ARG A 255 -21.31 -0.07 -15.52
CA ARG A 255 -22.58 0.11 -16.26
C ARG A 255 -22.75 1.53 -16.83
N LEU A 256 -22.26 2.55 -16.12
CA LEU A 256 -22.28 3.92 -16.64
C LEU A 256 -21.29 4.08 -17.81
N LEU A 257 -20.09 3.48 -17.74
CA LEU A 257 -19.14 3.48 -18.85
C LEU A 257 -19.77 2.86 -20.10
N GLU A 258 -20.44 1.72 -19.94
CA GLU A 258 -21.16 1.03 -21.00
C GLU A 258 -22.30 1.89 -21.56
N ALA A 259 -23.19 2.39 -20.68
CA ALA A 259 -24.37 3.15 -21.10
C ALA A 259 -24.04 4.45 -21.85
N TYR A 260 -22.91 5.09 -21.51
CA TYR A 260 -22.44 6.32 -22.17
C TYR A 260 -21.35 6.08 -23.21
N ASN A 261 -21.03 4.82 -23.51
CA ASN A 261 -19.99 4.41 -24.47
C ASN A 261 -18.66 5.15 -24.24
N ILE A 262 -18.23 5.23 -22.95
CA ILE A 262 -17.01 5.93 -22.56
C ILE A 262 -15.81 5.03 -22.79
N HIS A 263 -14.93 5.45 -23.69
CA HIS A 263 -13.69 4.74 -23.97
C HIS A 263 -12.59 5.11 -22.98
N LEU A 264 -12.01 4.11 -22.34
CA LEU A 264 -10.88 4.27 -21.42
C LEU A 264 -9.54 4.02 -22.13
N PRO A 265 -8.42 4.57 -21.67
CA PRO A 265 -7.10 4.14 -22.10
C PRO A 265 -6.88 2.64 -21.83
N ALA A 266 -6.07 1.96 -22.65
CA ALA A 266 -5.93 0.49 -22.64
C ALA A 266 -5.66 -0.12 -21.27
N SER A 267 -4.79 0.51 -20.46
CA SER A 267 -4.49 0.03 -19.09
C SER A 267 -5.68 0.13 -18.12
N PHE A 268 -6.61 1.06 -18.34
CA PHE A 268 -7.86 1.15 -17.56
C PHE A 268 -8.93 0.23 -18.12
N GLN A 269 -8.96 -0.01 -19.43
CA GLN A 269 -9.88 -0.96 -20.04
C GLN A 269 -9.62 -2.38 -19.54
N SER A 270 -8.35 -2.81 -19.49
CA SER A 270 -7.99 -4.13 -18.97
C SER A 270 -8.43 -4.31 -17.51
N ARG A 271 -8.27 -3.26 -16.68
CA ARG A 271 -8.76 -3.28 -15.30
C ARG A 271 -10.30 -3.30 -15.23
N ALA A 272 -10.98 -2.52 -16.06
CA ALA A 272 -12.44 -2.50 -16.10
C ALA A 272 -13.00 -3.88 -16.43
N TRP A 273 -12.40 -4.58 -17.40
CA TRP A 273 -12.77 -5.95 -17.71
C TRP A 273 -12.45 -6.92 -16.57
N ALA A 274 -11.27 -6.83 -15.97
CA ALA A 274 -10.93 -7.63 -14.80
C ALA A 274 -11.94 -7.42 -13.66
N TRP A 275 -12.34 -6.18 -13.39
CA TRP A 275 -13.31 -5.88 -12.34
C TRP A 275 -14.71 -6.40 -12.68
N HIS A 276 -15.12 -6.37 -13.96
CA HIS A 276 -16.38 -6.96 -14.42
C HIS A 276 -16.41 -8.47 -14.12
N ILE A 277 -15.37 -9.22 -14.52
CA ILE A 277 -15.23 -10.65 -14.22
C ILE A 277 -15.27 -10.91 -12.72
N VAL A 278 -14.48 -10.15 -11.95
CA VAL A 278 -14.41 -10.32 -10.49
C VAL A 278 -15.76 -10.07 -9.82
N ILE A 279 -16.55 -9.10 -10.28
CA ILE A 279 -17.91 -8.85 -9.76
C ILE A 279 -18.83 -10.04 -10.07
N GLY A 280 -18.71 -10.65 -11.25
CA GLY A 280 -19.38 -11.91 -11.57
C GLY A 280 -19.03 -13.03 -10.59
N LYS A 281 -17.72 -13.23 -10.33
CA LYS A 281 -17.24 -14.21 -9.34
C LYS A 281 -17.73 -13.92 -7.92
N ILE A 282 -17.80 -12.66 -7.51
CA ILE A 282 -18.37 -12.27 -6.20
C ILE A 282 -19.85 -12.71 -6.11
N ALA A 283 -20.64 -12.56 -7.20
CA ALA A 283 -22.03 -12.97 -7.22
C ALA A 283 -22.24 -14.49 -7.07
N GLU A 284 -21.25 -15.31 -7.48
CA GLU A 284 -21.27 -16.76 -7.30
C GLU A 284 -21.16 -17.17 -5.82
N ARG A 285 -20.33 -16.45 -5.02
CA ARG A 285 -20.09 -16.73 -3.59
C ARG A 285 -20.04 -15.46 -2.75
N PRO A 286 -21.15 -14.72 -2.60
CA PRO A 286 -21.13 -13.37 -2.04
C PRO A 286 -20.82 -13.33 -0.53
N VAL A 287 -21.11 -14.38 0.24
CA VAL A 287 -21.01 -14.36 1.71
C VAL A 287 -19.61 -14.77 2.19
N THR A 288 -19.09 -15.89 1.69
CA THR A 288 -17.84 -16.51 2.15
C THR A 288 -16.65 -16.25 1.23
N GLY A 289 -16.91 -15.84 -0.01
CA GLY A 289 -15.90 -15.76 -1.06
C GLY A 289 -15.39 -17.11 -1.53
N HIS A 290 -14.49 -17.09 -2.47
CA HIS A 290 -13.91 -18.28 -3.12
C HIS A 290 -12.70 -18.87 -2.37
N GLY A 291 -12.28 -18.28 -1.26
CA GLY A 291 -11.07 -18.66 -0.52
C GLY A 291 -9.85 -17.83 -0.93
N ILE A 292 -8.83 -17.90 -0.09
CA ILE A 292 -7.64 -17.05 -0.19
C ILE A 292 -6.85 -17.35 -1.46
N SER A 293 -6.45 -16.31 -2.19
CA SER A 293 -5.73 -16.40 -3.47
C SER A 293 -6.50 -17.11 -4.60
N ALA A 294 -7.81 -17.31 -4.48
CA ALA A 294 -8.63 -17.96 -5.50
C ALA A 294 -8.52 -17.27 -6.87
N SER A 295 -8.33 -15.95 -6.89
CA SER A 295 -8.14 -15.18 -8.12
C SER A 295 -6.96 -15.65 -9.00
N LYS A 296 -6.03 -16.41 -8.45
CA LYS A 296 -4.91 -17.02 -9.20
C LYS A 296 -5.32 -18.20 -10.08
N THR A 297 -6.48 -18.78 -9.82
CA THR A 297 -6.97 -19.98 -10.52
C THR A 297 -7.99 -19.67 -11.62
N TRP A 298 -8.35 -18.41 -11.79
CA TRP A 298 -9.31 -18.04 -12.81
C TRP A 298 -8.65 -18.01 -14.19
N GLU A 299 -9.35 -18.62 -15.17
CA GLU A 299 -8.83 -18.86 -16.51
C GLU A 299 -9.45 -17.93 -17.56
N ASP A 300 -10.33 -16.99 -17.14
CA ASP A 300 -10.96 -16.03 -18.02
C ASP A 300 -9.91 -15.25 -18.82
N THR A 301 -10.05 -15.17 -20.15
CA THR A 301 -9.12 -14.45 -21.04
C THR A 301 -9.76 -13.20 -21.64
N TYR A 302 -8.94 -12.37 -22.29
CA TYR A 302 -9.44 -11.17 -22.96
C TYR A 302 -10.09 -11.46 -24.33
N ALA A 303 -10.16 -12.72 -24.78
CA ALA A 303 -10.77 -13.08 -26.05
C ALA A 303 -12.24 -12.64 -26.16
N ASP A 304 -12.99 -12.70 -25.05
CA ASP A 304 -14.42 -12.43 -25.02
C ASP A 304 -14.75 -11.07 -24.38
N HIS A 305 -13.87 -10.09 -24.50
CA HIS A 305 -14.16 -8.76 -23.97
C HIS A 305 -15.36 -8.12 -24.69
N PRO A 306 -16.25 -7.43 -23.98
CA PRO A 306 -17.38 -6.76 -24.61
C PRO A 306 -16.95 -5.52 -25.42
N ASP A 307 -17.71 -5.22 -26.50
CA ASP A 307 -17.39 -4.13 -27.43
C ASP A 307 -17.25 -2.76 -26.77
N TRP A 308 -18.00 -2.48 -25.68
CA TRP A 308 -17.94 -1.23 -24.96
C TRP A 308 -16.62 -1.00 -24.21
N LEU A 309 -15.89 -2.09 -23.94
CA LEU A 309 -14.53 -2.01 -23.38
C LEU A 309 -13.51 -1.80 -24.49
N ALA A 310 -13.74 -1.00 -25.42
CA ALA A 310 -12.96 -0.71 -26.60
C ALA A 310 -11.65 -1.54 -26.79
N ARG A 311 -11.27 -1.66 -27.97
CA ARG A 311 -10.31 -2.54 -28.60
C ARG A 311 -9.00 -2.65 -27.84
N LEU A 312 -8.85 -3.70 -27.04
CA LEU A 312 -7.54 -4.15 -26.59
C LEU A 312 -6.76 -4.67 -27.82
N PRO A 313 -5.43 -4.52 -27.84
CA PRO A 313 -4.62 -5.10 -28.90
C PRO A 313 -4.86 -6.60 -29.04
N ASP A 314 -4.91 -7.14 -30.26
CA ASP A 314 -5.25 -8.55 -30.54
C ASP A 314 -4.39 -9.55 -29.76
N PHE A 315 -3.10 -9.21 -29.53
CA PHE A 315 -2.21 -10.07 -28.78
C PHE A 315 -2.61 -10.24 -27.29
N TRP A 316 -3.52 -9.41 -26.78
CA TRP A 316 -4.03 -9.56 -25.41
C TRP A 316 -5.04 -10.70 -25.27
N ALA A 317 -5.67 -11.14 -26.37
CA ALA A 317 -6.72 -12.16 -26.35
C ALA A 317 -6.32 -13.43 -25.58
N ALA A 318 -5.06 -13.85 -25.68
CA ALA A 318 -4.54 -15.03 -24.99
C ALA A 318 -4.19 -14.81 -23.51
N TYR A 319 -4.15 -13.57 -23.04
CA TYR A 319 -3.78 -13.30 -21.65
C TYR A 319 -4.96 -13.48 -20.70
N LYS A 320 -4.65 -13.96 -19.48
CA LYS A 320 -5.64 -14.02 -18.40
C LYS A 320 -6.06 -12.62 -17.98
N VAL A 321 -7.37 -12.42 -17.83
CA VAL A 321 -7.95 -11.16 -17.37
C VAL A 321 -7.52 -10.83 -15.95
N VAL A 322 -7.42 -11.85 -15.09
CA VAL A 322 -6.97 -11.71 -13.70
C VAL A 322 -5.70 -12.53 -13.49
N PRO A 323 -4.51 -12.02 -13.86
CA PRO A 323 -3.27 -12.80 -13.86
C PRO A 323 -2.67 -12.99 -12.44
N GLY A 324 -3.50 -13.15 -11.43
CA GLY A 324 -3.09 -13.39 -10.03
C GLY A 324 -3.81 -12.52 -9.00
N HIS A 325 -4.27 -11.33 -9.36
CA HIS A 325 -5.14 -10.49 -8.56
C HIS A 325 -5.81 -9.39 -9.41
N PRO A 326 -6.97 -8.84 -8.99
CA PRO A 326 -7.75 -7.90 -9.81
C PRO A 326 -7.19 -6.48 -9.88
N HIS A 327 -6.00 -6.19 -9.33
CA HIS A 327 -5.49 -4.83 -9.14
C HIS A 327 -6.47 -3.89 -8.41
N ASN A 328 -7.31 -4.46 -7.54
CA ASN A 328 -8.24 -3.77 -6.67
C ASN A 328 -8.46 -4.62 -5.42
N MET A 329 -7.86 -4.21 -4.30
CA MET A 329 -7.93 -4.99 -3.06
C MET A 329 -9.35 -5.06 -2.49
N ALA A 330 -10.19 -4.02 -2.69
CA ALA A 330 -11.56 -4.05 -2.21
C ALA A 330 -12.37 -5.16 -2.90
N LEU A 331 -12.28 -5.27 -4.22
CA LEU A 331 -12.88 -6.39 -4.97
C LEU A 331 -12.23 -7.72 -4.62
N GLN A 332 -10.89 -7.76 -4.41
CA GLN A 332 -10.21 -8.98 -4.01
C GLN A 332 -10.68 -9.46 -2.63
N ILE A 333 -10.85 -8.57 -1.66
CA ILE A 333 -11.42 -8.92 -0.34
C ILE A 333 -12.80 -9.56 -0.52
N TRP A 334 -13.69 -8.94 -1.30
CA TRP A 334 -15.00 -9.50 -1.58
C TRP A 334 -14.94 -10.86 -2.28
N ALA A 335 -14.13 -10.98 -3.32
CA ALA A 335 -14.04 -12.19 -4.11
C ALA A 335 -13.47 -13.38 -3.34
N GLU A 336 -12.49 -13.13 -2.46
CA GLU A 336 -11.77 -14.20 -1.76
C GLU A 336 -12.25 -14.44 -0.33
N THR A 337 -12.80 -13.40 0.35
CA THR A 337 -13.26 -13.51 1.75
C THR A 337 -14.75 -13.18 1.93
N GLY A 338 -15.44 -12.81 0.85
CA GLY A 338 -16.86 -12.51 0.84
C GLY A 338 -17.24 -11.24 1.62
N MET A 339 -18.54 -11.07 1.80
CA MET A 339 -19.13 -9.97 2.55
C MET A 339 -18.61 -9.93 4.00
N ILE A 340 -18.38 -11.09 4.61
CA ILE A 340 -17.86 -11.17 5.99
C ILE A 340 -16.52 -10.46 6.08
N GLY A 341 -15.56 -10.80 5.20
CA GLY A 341 -14.27 -10.15 5.19
C GLY A 341 -14.34 -8.66 4.86
N ALA A 342 -15.17 -8.28 3.88
CA ALA A 342 -15.34 -6.87 3.49
C ALA A 342 -15.90 -6.00 4.64
N ILE A 343 -16.89 -6.51 5.38
CA ILE A 343 -17.46 -5.81 6.55
C ILE A 343 -16.41 -5.69 7.66
N LEU A 344 -15.66 -6.76 7.95
CA LEU A 344 -14.64 -6.75 9.01
C LEU A 344 -13.52 -5.74 8.70
N VAL A 345 -13.04 -5.69 7.46
CA VAL A 345 -12.04 -4.70 7.03
C VAL A 345 -12.61 -3.29 7.06
N GLY A 346 -13.80 -3.09 6.48
CA GLY A 346 -14.46 -1.78 6.46
C GLY A 346 -14.69 -1.25 7.87
N PHE A 347 -15.20 -2.08 8.78
CA PHE A 347 -15.44 -1.70 10.17
C PHE A 347 -14.13 -1.43 10.93
N SER A 348 -13.05 -2.20 10.67
CA SER A 348 -11.73 -1.93 11.24
C SER A 348 -11.23 -0.52 10.89
N LEU A 349 -11.42 -0.09 9.65
CA LEU A 349 -11.03 1.25 9.20
C LEU A 349 -11.90 2.33 9.84
N VAL A 350 -13.21 2.13 9.94
CA VAL A 350 -14.10 3.05 10.65
C VAL A 350 -13.61 3.25 12.09
N LEU A 351 -13.37 2.16 12.82
CA LEU A 351 -12.86 2.23 14.20
C LEU A 351 -11.50 2.92 14.28
N LEU A 352 -10.60 2.69 13.30
CA LEU A 352 -9.31 3.40 13.22
C LEU A 352 -9.53 4.92 13.13
N GLY A 353 -10.45 5.37 12.28
CA GLY A 353 -10.79 6.78 12.15
C GLY A 353 -11.31 7.40 13.45
N PHE A 354 -12.08 6.64 14.23
CA PHE A 354 -12.56 7.08 15.54
C PHE A 354 -11.47 7.03 16.63
N ARG A 355 -10.45 6.18 16.47
CA ARG A 355 -9.33 6.06 17.41
C ARG A 355 -8.28 7.15 17.24
N LEU A 356 -8.10 7.64 16.03
CA LEU A 356 -7.16 8.74 15.77
C LEU A 356 -7.60 10.01 16.50
N PRO A 357 -6.67 10.80 17.02
CA PRO A 357 -6.99 12.10 17.59
C PRO A 357 -7.64 13.02 16.55
N GLN A 358 -8.41 13.99 17.02
CA GLN A 358 -8.97 15.02 16.14
C GLN A 358 -7.83 15.77 15.43
N PRO A 359 -7.94 16.05 14.12
CA PRO A 359 -6.87 16.71 13.36
C PRO A 359 -6.43 18.06 13.93
N ASP A 360 -7.36 18.86 14.49
CA ASP A 360 -7.07 20.16 15.09
C ASP A 360 -6.22 20.04 16.38
N LYS A 361 -6.29 18.92 17.06
CA LYS A 361 -5.49 18.62 18.27
C LYS A 361 -4.11 18.04 17.95
N MET A 362 -3.83 17.81 16.68
CA MET A 362 -2.55 17.26 16.22
C MET A 362 -1.65 18.36 15.66
N ARG A 363 -0.34 18.13 15.71
CA ARG A 363 0.61 18.95 14.96
C ARG A 363 0.26 18.92 13.47
N GLU A 364 0.43 20.05 12.81
CA GLU A 364 0.05 20.22 11.41
C GLU A 364 0.77 19.25 10.48
N ASP A 365 2.09 19.08 10.66
CA ASP A 365 2.92 18.14 9.90
C ASP A 365 2.42 16.69 10.06
N ILE A 366 2.04 16.30 11.27
CA ILE A 366 1.62 14.93 11.55
C ILE A 366 0.25 14.63 10.95
N ARG A 367 -0.73 15.54 11.11
CA ARG A 367 -2.07 15.32 10.55
C ARG A 367 -2.06 15.23 9.03
N TYR A 368 -1.23 16.04 8.35
CA TYR A 368 -1.12 15.99 6.90
C TYR A 368 -0.27 14.81 6.41
N ALA A 369 0.74 14.37 7.16
CA ALA A 369 1.47 13.15 6.85
C ALA A 369 0.56 11.92 6.89
N ILE A 370 -0.28 11.79 7.94
CA ILE A 370 -1.26 10.69 8.06
C ILE A 370 -2.27 10.75 6.90
N ALA A 371 -2.86 11.92 6.65
CA ALA A 371 -3.85 12.07 5.59
C ALA A 371 -3.28 11.75 4.22
N GLY A 372 -2.13 12.33 3.89
CA GLY A 372 -1.48 12.13 2.60
C GLY A 372 -1.05 10.68 2.39
N MET A 373 -0.44 10.04 3.40
CA MET A 373 -0.10 8.62 3.34
C MET A 373 -1.34 7.75 3.13
N THR A 374 -2.45 8.05 3.82
CA THR A 374 -3.71 7.33 3.64
C THR A 374 -4.25 7.49 2.23
N GLY A 375 -4.18 8.69 1.64
CA GLY A 375 -4.59 8.93 0.25
C GLY A 375 -3.75 8.15 -0.76
N VAL A 376 -2.41 8.18 -0.63
CA VAL A 376 -1.52 7.39 -1.48
C VAL A 376 -1.79 5.89 -1.30
N ALA A 377 -1.87 5.41 -0.05
CA ALA A 377 -2.15 4.00 0.25
C ALA A 377 -3.48 3.56 -0.37
N PHE A 378 -4.51 4.40 -0.37
CA PHE A 378 -5.80 4.13 -1.01
C PHE A 378 -5.67 3.94 -2.53
N SER A 379 -4.85 4.75 -3.21
CA SER A 379 -4.56 4.56 -4.64
C SER A 379 -3.85 3.23 -4.90
N LEU A 380 -2.78 2.96 -4.16
CA LEU A 380 -2.00 1.73 -4.32
C LEU A 380 -2.82 0.48 -4.01
N PHE A 381 -3.73 0.57 -3.02
CA PHE A 381 -4.72 -0.45 -2.67
C PHE A 381 -5.68 -0.75 -3.84
N ASN A 382 -6.09 0.27 -4.61
CA ASN A 382 -7.10 0.09 -5.65
C ASN A 382 -6.53 -0.12 -7.06
N PHE A 383 -5.23 0.17 -7.29
CA PHE A 383 -4.69 0.17 -8.64
C PHE A 383 -3.36 -0.56 -8.81
N ALA A 384 -2.72 -1.04 -7.73
CA ALA A 384 -1.37 -1.60 -7.83
C ALA A 384 -1.21 -2.99 -7.21
N TYR A 385 -1.60 -3.18 -5.96
CA TYR A 385 -1.20 -4.34 -5.17
C TYR A 385 -2.32 -5.33 -4.91
N SER A 386 -1.92 -6.59 -4.69
CA SER A 386 -2.78 -7.62 -4.11
C SER A 386 -2.95 -7.39 -2.60
N MET A 387 -4.12 -7.76 -2.05
CA MET A 387 -4.37 -7.80 -0.62
C MET A 387 -3.33 -8.65 0.14
N TRP A 388 -2.80 -9.68 -0.51
CA TRP A 388 -1.83 -10.61 0.07
C TRP A 388 -0.37 -10.21 -0.16
N ASN A 389 -0.13 -8.96 -0.57
CA ASN A 389 1.22 -8.45 -0.78
C ASN A 389 1.81 -7.96 0.54
N GLU A 390 2.58 -8.81 1.19
CA GLU A 390 3.26 -8.52 2.46
C GLU A 390 4.26 -7.36 2.36
N ALA A 391 4.89 -7.18 1.21
CA ALA A 391 5.83 -6.06 1.02
C ALA A 391 5.13 -4.70 1.04
N PHE A 392 3.94 -4.60 0.44
CA PHE A 392 3.11 -3.39 0.51
C PHE A 392 2.68 -3.07 1.94
N TRP A 393 2.12 -4.05 2.67
CA TRP A 393 1.69 -3.83 4.05
C TRP A 393 2.86 -3.50 4.99
N SER A 394 4.03 -4.12 4.73
CA SER A 394 5.25 -3.83 5.50
C SER A 394 5.77 -2.42 5.24
N SER A 395 5.77 -1.97 3.98
CA SER A 395 6.14 -0.59 3.65
C SER A 395 5.18 0.43 4.26
N LEU A 396 3.87 0.14 4.26
CA LEU A 396 2.86 0.98 4.91
C LEU A 396 3.06 1.05 6.44
N ALA A 397 3.34 -0.09 7.08
CA ALA A 397 3.62 -0.14 8.52
C ALA A 397 4.88 0.64 8.88
N LEU A 398 5.96 0.51 8.11
CA LEU A 398 7.18 1.28 8.29
C LEU A 398 6.97 2.78 8.04
N ALA A 399 6.15 3.15 7.04
CA ALA A 399 5.77 4.55 6.83
C ALA A 399 4.95 5.11 8.01
N ALA A 400 4.08 4.32 8.63
CA ALA A 400 3.40 4.71 9.86
C ALA A 400 4.38 4.88 11.04
N VAL A 401 5.38 4.00 11.17
CA VAL A 401 6.49 4.15 12.13
C VAL A 401 7.26 5.46 11.88
N ALA A 402 7.49 5.81 10.62
CA ALA A 402 8.15 7.07 10.24
C ALA A 402 7.36 8.30 10.73
N ILE A 403 6.04 8.30 10.59
CA ILE A 403 5.18 9.38 11.11
C ILE A 403 5.25 9.45 12.64
N ILE A 404 5.30 8.30 13.32
CA ILE A 404 5.45 8.27 14.79
C ILE A 404 6.80 8.87 15.19
N LEU A 405 7.91 8.49 14.54
CA LEU A 405 9.22 9.09 14.79
C LEU A 405 9.20 10.60 14.57
N LEU A 406 8.58 11.05 13.47
CA LEU A 406 8.41 12.48 13.20
C LEU A 406 7.62 13.18 14.33
N SER A 407 6.59 12.53 14.89
CA SER A 407 5.79 13.08 15.99
C SER A 407 6.57 13.20 17.29
N LYS A 408 7.56 12.32 17.53
CA LYS A 408 8.40 12.25 18.72
C LYS A 408 9.63 13.17 18.68
N ARG A 409 9.82 13.85 17.56
CA ARG A 409 10.90 14.83 17.39
C ARG A 409 10.62 16.08 18.23
N GLN A 410 11.61 16.59 18.96
CA GLN A 410 11.54 17.94 19.53
C GLN A 410 11.45 18.97 18.39
N ARG A 411 10.59 20.00 18.54
CA ARG A 411 10.70 21.19 17.72
C ARG A 411 12.04 21.83 18.03
N GLU A 412 12.88 22.04 17.02
CA GLU A 412 14.00 22.94 17.17
C GLU A 412 13.38 24.29 17.55
N SER A 413 13.67 24.81 18.75
CA SER A 413 13.33 26.19 19.11
C SER A 413 14.04 27.08 18.11
N LEU A 414 13.27 27.82 17.37
CA LEU A 414 13.72 28.82 16.42
C LEU A 414 14.21 30.03 17.17
#